data_fd43b28838e448f3788138f3b7050960
#
_entry.id   fd43b28838e448f3788138f3b7050960
#
_cell.length_a   1.000
_cell.length_b   1.000
_cell.length_c   1.000
_cell.angle_alpha   90.00
_cell.angle_beta   90.00
_cell.angle_gamma   90.00
#
_symmetry.space_group_name_H-M   'P 1'
#
loop_
_entity.id
_entity.type
_entity.pdbx_description
1 polymer ?
#
loop_
_entity_poly.entity_id
_entity_poly.type
_entity_poly.pdbx_seq_one_letter_code
_entity_poly.pdbx_strand_id
1 'polypeptide(L)'
;MKYLYTSTKEYHDAFPCAYRQWRADSHCNLIHGYAFSMKFYFGCNELDVRNWCTDYGGLKELKKTLEDQFDHTLLVSLDDPHLDLYLSLIHI
;
A
#
# COMPACT_ATOMS: atom_id res chain seq x y z
N MET A 1 -12.55 14.96 -11.91
CA MET A 1 -12.24 16.29 -11.36
C MET A 1 -10.92 16.76 -11.93
N LYS A 2 -10.85 18.01 -12.35
CA LYS A 2 -9.62 18.57 -12.94
C LYS A 2 -8.97 19.54 -11.97
N TYR A 3 -7.65 19.44 -11.85
CA TYR A 3 -6.84 20.35 -11.05
C TYR A 3 -5.89 21.13 -11.96
N LEU A 4 -5.57 22.37 -11.61
CA LEU A 4 -4.60 23.18 -12.33
C LEU A 4 -3.19 22.66 -12.16
N TYR A 5 -2.88 22.11 -11.00
CA TYR A 5 -1.55 21.63 -10.67
C TYR A 5 -1.66 20.23 -10.10
N THR A 6 -0.69 19.39 -10.46
CA THR A 6 -0.58 18.04 -9.90
C THR A 6 0.87 17.75 -9.55
N SER A 7 1.06 16.92 -8.55
CA SER A 7 2.37 16.37 -8.25
C SER A 7 2.23 14.90 -7.90
N THR A 8 3.33 14.17 -7.94
CA THR A 8 3.31 12.73 -7.68
C THR A 8 4.40 12.35 -6.70
N LYS A 9 4.14 11.32 -5.91
CA LYS A 9 5.13 10.68 -5.05
C LYS A 9 5.02 9.18 -5.26
N GLU A 10 6.14 8.53 -5.47
CA GLU A 10 6.18 7.10 -5.72
C GLU A 10 7.09 6.40 -4.72
N TYR A 11 6.59 5.26 -4.21
CA TYR A 11 7.37 4.34 -3.37
C TYR A 11 7.55 3.05 -4.16
N HIS A 12 8.77 2.81 -4.63
CA HIS A 12 9.12 1.63 -5.43
C HIS A 12 9.58 0.50 -4.54
N ASP A 13 8.97 -0.69 -4.71
CA ASP A 13 9.39 -1.93 -4.07
C ASP A 13 9.67 -1.76 -2.57
N ALA A 14 8.88 -0.89 -1.93
CA ALA A 14 9.16 -0.41 -0.58
C ALA A 14 8.43 -1.19 0.51
N PHE A 15 7.48 -2.06 0.13
CA PHE A 15 6.61 -2.74 1.08
C PHE A 15 6.56 -4.24 0.78
N PRO A 16 7.64 -5.00 1.13
CA PRO A 16 7.61 -6.45 0.96
C PRO A 16 6.56 -7.07 1.88
N CYS A 17 5.72 -7.89 1.31
CA CYS A 17 4.64 -8.56 2.02
C CYS A 17 4.33 -9.89 1.33
N ALA A 18 3.41 -10.66 1.89
CA ALA A 18 2.93 -11.88 1.29
C ALA A 18 1.41 -11.87 1.27
N TYR A 19 0.82 -12.44 0.25
CA TYR A 19 -0.61 -12.69 0.19
C TYR A 19 -0.94 -13.73 -0.86
N ARG A 20 -2.22 -14.13 -0.95
CA ARG A 20 -2.71 -15.00 -2.01
C ARG A 20 -4.06 -14.51 -2.51
N GLN A 21 -4.36 -14.88 -3.76
CA GLN A 21 -5.69 -14.74 -4.34
C GLN A 21 -6.39 -16.10 -4.21
N TRP A 22 -7.06 -16.33 -3.11
CA TRP A 22 -7.59 -17.65 -2.80
C TRP A 22 -8.62 -18.16 -3.81
N ARG A 23 -9.29 -17.25 -4.53
CA ARG A 23 -10.26 -17.60 -5.57
C ARG A 23 -9.63 -17.89 -6.92
N ALA A 24 -8.31 -17.66 -7.07
CA ALA A 24 -7.66 -17.88 -8.34
C ALA A 24 -7.52 -19.37 -8.64
N ASP A 25 -7.78 -19.73 -9.88
CA ASP A 25 -7.57 -21.09 -10.39
C ASP A 25 -6.20 -21.18 -11.05
N SER A 26 -5.17 -20.86 -10.29
CA SER A 26 -3.77 -20.81 -10.75
C SER A 26 -2.85 -20.79 -9.53
N HIS A 27 -1.53 -20.70 -9.80
CA HIS A 27 -0.54 -20.57 -8.73
C HIS A 27 -0.76 -19.33 -7.85
N CYS A 28 -1.57 -18.36 -8.29
CA CYS A 28 -1.89 -17.17 -7.50
C CYS A 28 -2.71 -17.50 -6.24
N ASN A 29 -3.28 -18.70 -6.12
CA ASN A 29 -3.95 -19.14 -4.89
C ASN A 29 -2.97 -19.59 -3.80
N LEU A 30 -1.70 -19.71 -4.11
CA LEU A 30 -0.65 -20.00 -3.15
C LEU A 30 -0.15 -18.69 -2.53
N ILE A 31 0.34 -18.79 -1.29
CA ILE A 31 0.95 -17.62 -0.65
C ILE A 31 2.26 -17.29 -1.37
N HIS A 32 2.39 -16.04 -1.80
CA HIS A 32 3.56 -15.53 -2.49
C HIS A 32 4.07 -14.25 -1.84
N GLY A 33 5.37 -14.04 -1.95
CA GLY A 33 5.98 -12.78 -1.60
C GLY A 33 5.78 -11.75 -2.71
N TYR A 34 5.55 -10.50 -2.30
CA TYR A 34 5.38 -9.36 -3.19
C TYR A 34 6.15 -8.17 -2.63
N ALA A 35 6.57 -7.28 -3.51
CA ALA A 35 7.07 -5.97 -3.13
C ALA A 35 6.16 -4.93 -3.77
N PHE A 36 5.33 -4.28 -2.97
CA PHE A 36 4.38 -3.31 -3.48
C PHE A 36 5.07 -1.99 -3.84
N SER A 37 4.64 -1.43 -4.95
CA SER A 37 4.95 -0.06 -5.33
C SER A 37 3.65 0.73 -5.33
N MET A 38 3.71 1.96 -4.87
CA MET A 38 2.55 2.84 -4.80
C MET A 38 2.90 4.20 -5.37
N LYS A 39 2.00 4.74 -6.19
CA LYS A 39 2.16 6.07 -6.74
C LYS A 39 0.96 6.92 -6.33
N PHE A 40 1.24 8.04 -5.69
CA PHE A 40 0.22 8.96 -5.23
C PHE A 40 0.22 10.20 -6.12
N TYR A 41 -0.98 10.62 -6.48
CA TYR A 41 -1.22 11.82 -7.28
C TYR A 41 -1.90 12.85 -6.37
N PHE A 42 -1.30 14.04 -6.29
CA PHE A 42 -1.84 15.14 -5.50
C PHE A 42 -2.28 16.24 -6.46
N GLY A 43 -3.51 16.72 -6.29
CA GLY A 43 -4.05 17.78 -7.12
C GLY A 43 -4.40 18.99 -6.28
N CYS A 44 -4.16 20.19 -6.82
CA CYS A 44 -4.58 21.43 -6.20
C CYS A 44 -4.86 22.50 -7.26
N ASN A 45 -5.60 23.53 -6.89
CA ASN A 45 -5.90 24.66 -7.76
C ASN A 45 -5.11 25.91 -7.38
N GLU A 46 -4.45 25.88 -6.22
CA GLU A 46 -3.58 26.95 -5.74
C GLU A 46 -2.30 26.33 -5.18
N LEU A 47 -1.16 26.87 -5.55
CA LEU A 47 0.12 26.48 -4.98
C LEU A 47 0.32 27.22 -3.65
N ASP A 48 1.10 26.62 -2.74
CA ASP A 48 1.43 27.26 -1.49
C ASP A 48 2.47 28.40 -1.68
N VAL A 49 2.91 29.00 -0.58
CA VAL A 49 3.86 30.11 -0.64
C VAL A 49 5.22 29.72 -1.23
N ARG A 50 5.52 28.42 -1.28
CA ARG A 50 6.75 27.88 -1.88
C ARG A 50 6.55 27.40 -3.30
N ASN A 51 5.37 27.63 -3.88
CA ASN A 51 4.93 27.11 -5.18
C ASN A 51 4.88 25.58 -5.22
N TRP A 52 4.51 24.95 -4.09
CA TRP A 52 4.32 23.50 -4.02
C TRP A 52 2.82 23.16 -4.01
N CYS A 53 2.46 22.11 -4.74
CA CYS A 53 1.13 21.50 -4.65
C CYS A 53 0.99 20.71 -3.34
N THR A 54 2.05 20.01 -2.94
CA THR A 54 2.10 19.20 -1.73
C THR A 54 3.50 19.27 -1.15
N ASP A 55 3.59 19.42 0.16
CA ASP A 55 4.86 19.32 0.88
C ASP A 55 5.19 17.83 1.10
N TYR A 56 6.17 17.31 0.39
CA TYR A 56 6.60 15.92 0.54
C TYR A 56 7.21 15.63 1.90
N GLY A 57 7.75 16.65 2.59
CA GLY A 57 8.21 16.49 3.96
C GLY A 57 7.08 16.13 4.93
N GLY A 58 5.84 16.53 4.61
CA GLY A 58 4.65 16.18 5.38
C GLY A 58 4.13 14.76 5.13
N LEU A 59 4.73 14.00 4.21
CA LEU A 59 4.28 12.65 3.88
C LEU A 59 4.91 11.56 4.74
N LYS A 60 5.68 11.92 5.77
CA LYS A 60 6.31 10.93 6.66
C LYS A 60 5.29 10.06 7.37
N GLU A 61 4.19 10.63 7.82
CA GLU A 61 3.12 9.88 8.47
C GLU A 61 2.41 8.94 7.49
N LEU A 62 2.21 9.37 6.25
CA LEU A 62 1.66 8.51 5.21
C LEU A 62 2.57 7.31 4.98
N LYS A 63 3.87 7.53 4.83
CA LYS A 63 4.83 6.45 4.64
C LYS A 63 4.82 5.48 5.82
N LYS A 64 4.80 6.00 7.05
CA LYS A 64 4.73 5.17 8.25
C LYS A 64 3.46 4.34 8.29
N THR A 65 2.32 4.91 7.95
CA THR A 65 1.05 4.19 7.88
C THR A 65 1.10 3.06 6.86
N LEU A 66 1.69 3.31 5.69
CA LEU A 66 1.85 2.28 4.66
C LEU A 66 2.81 1.18 5.11
N GLU A 67 3.91 1.53 5.77
CA GLU A 67 4.84 0.56 6.33
C GLU A 67 4.14 -0.32 7.39
N ASP A 68 3.42 0.29 8.31
CA ASP A 68 2.70 -0.43 9.37
C ASP A 68 1.63 -1.37 8.79
N GLN A 69 1.01 -0.99 7.68
CA GLN A 69 -0.09 -1.74 7.07
C GLN A 69 0.42 -2.88 6.17
N PHE A 70 1.50 -2.66 5.44
CA PHE A 70 1.90 -3.55 4.35
C PHE A 70 3.31 -4.13 4.48
N ASP A 71 4.24 -3.41 5.13
CA ASP A 71 5.64 -3.83 5.16
C ASP A 71 5.84 -5.05 6.07
N HIS A 72 6.46 -6.10 5.52
CA HIS A 72 6.75 -7.35 6.24
C HIS A 72 5.48 -7.97 6.85
N THR A 73 4.37 -7.96 6.12
CA THR A 73 3.08 -8.44 6.59
C THR A 73 2.57 -9.60 5.74
N LEU A 74 1.67 -10.38 6.31
CA LEU A 74 0.83 -11.31 5.57
C LEU A 74 -0.55 -10.66 5.43
N LEU A 75 -0.93 -10.34 4.19
CA LEU A 75 -2.24 -9.79 3.88
C LEU A 75 -3.22 -10.94 3.65
N VAL A 76 -4.31 -10.95 4.39
CA VAL A 76 -5.29 -12.02 4.32
C VAL A 76 -6.66 -11.45 3.96
N SER A 77 -7.30 -12.03 2.97
CA SER A 77 -8.68 -11.67 2.62
C SER A 77 -9.61 -12.09 3.75
N LEU A 78 -10.57 -11.24 4.09
CA LEU A 78 -11.53 -11.55 5.15
C LEU A 78 -12.42 -12.75 4.83
N ASP A 79 -12.59 -13.05 3.56
CA ASP A 79 -13.37 -14.18 3.09
C ASP A 79 -12.52 -15.40 2.70
N ASP A 80 -11.23 -15.38 3.02
CA ASP A 80 -10.35 -16.52 2.81
C ASP A 80 -10.81 -17.70 3.69
N PRO A 81 -11.03 -18.89 3.13
CA PRO A 81 -11.48 -20.04 3.92
C PRO A 81 -10.46 -20.52 4.96
N HIS A 82 -9.19 -20.09 4.84
CA HIS A 82 -8.14 -20.41 5.82
C HIS A 82 -7.82 -19.25 6.74
N LEU A 83 -8.68 -18.25 6.83
CA LEU A 83 -8.45 -17.05 7.64
C LEU A 83 -8.11 -17.41 9.09
N ASP A 84 -8.89 -18.31 9.71
CA ASP A 84 -8.68 -18.70 11.11
C ASP A 84 -7.32 -19.35 11.33
N LEU A 85 -6.87 -20.16 10.37
CA LEU A 85 -5.54 -20.77 10.43
C LEU A 85 -4.46 -19.69 10.43
N TYR A 86 -4.55 -18.72 9.51
CA TYR A 86 -3.55 -17.66 9.41
C TYR A 86 -3.53 -16.79 10.65
N LEU A 87 -4.70 -16.44 11.19
CA LEU A 87 -4.79 -15.66 12.43
C LEU A 87 -4.18 -16.42 13.61
N SER A 88 -4.34 -17.73 13.68
CA SER A 88 -3.75 -18.53 14.76
C SER A 88 -2.22 -18.53 14.71
N LEU A 89 -1.63 -18.44 13.53
CA LEU A 89 -0.18 -18.38 13.34
C LEU A 89 0.40 -17.03 13.79
N ILE A 90 -0.36 -15.96 13.73
CA ILE A 90 0.09 -14.62 14.11
C ILE A 90 0.27 -14.50 15.62
N HIS A 91 -0.43 -15.31 16.41
CA HIS A 91 -0.42 -15.24 17.86
C HIS A 91 0.54 -16.23 18.55
N ILE A 92 1.43 -16.82 17.78
CA ILE A 92 2.43 -17.75 18.33
C ILE A 92 3.64 -17.00 18.89
#